data_6f6864e6a0b7c60b03c192c9fe04e518
#
_entry.id   6f6864e6a0b7c60b03c192c9fe04e518
#
_cell.length_a   1.000
_cell.length_b   1.000
_cell.length_c   1.000
_cell.angle_alpha   90.00
_cell.angle_beta   90.00
_cell.angle_gamma   90.00
#
_symmetry.space_group_name_H-M   'P 1'
#
loop_
_entity.id
_entity.type
_entity.pdbx_description
1 polymer ?
#
loop_
_entity_poly.entity_id
_entity_poly.type
_entity_poly.pdbx_seq_one_letter_code
_entity_poly.pdbx_strand_id
1 'polypeptide(L)'
;SPNIVHDWAGQPYERPLTTMREHIEVLRHMLSGQKTSYEGKTLSVKNFRLGGKPVGEVPIYLGALNPGMLRLAGALCDGICLNMVPEGALPQVLAEVRAGAEDAGRDPSTLEVVARLHVVRADDPAMGRNLIRTVFGAYAATPGYNKCFEWIGFEDEAKQIREAFAKRDRAGVAAGVTDRLCDAMAVVGTRETVRS
;
A
#
# COMPACT_ATOMS: atom_id res chain seq x y z
N SER A 1 6.40 -3.52 4.88
CA SER A 1 6.70 -4.85 4.29
C SER A 1 7.49 -5.69 5.31
N PRO A 2 7.35 -7.01 5.32
CA PRO A 2 8.11 -7.87 6.22
C PRO A 2 9.61 -7.60 6.17
N ASN A 3 10.19 -7.50 4.99
CA ASN A 3 11.62 -7.27 4.80
C ASN A 3 12.10 -5.97 5.45
N ILE A 4 11.34 -4.88 5.32
CA ILE A 4 11.72 -3.60 5.93
C ILE A 4 11.63 -3.67 7.45
N VAL A 5 10.55 -4.23 7.97
CA VAL A 5 10.31 -4.27 9.42
C VAL A 5 11.20 -5.30 10.09
N HIS A 6 11.27 -6.53 9.53
CA HIS A 6 12.01 -7.63 10.13
C HIS A 6 13.50 -7.57 9.78
N ASP A 7 13.83 -7.58 8.47
CA ASP A 7 15.21 -7.77 8.03
C ASP A 7 16.07 -6.51 8.19
N TRP A 8 15.49 -5.32 7.97
CA TRP A 8 16.24 -4.06 8.05
C TRP A 8 16.13 -3.37 9.41
N ALA A 9 14.93 -3.38 10.01
CA ALA A 9 14.71 -2.70 11.29
C ALA A 9 14.81 -3.63 12.51
N GLY A 10 14.97 -4.95 12.32
CA GLY A 10 15.09 -5.93 13.39
C GLY A 10 13.86 -6.04 14.29
N GLN A 11 12.70 -5.61 13.80
CA GLN A 11 11.46 -5.62 14.56
C GLN A 11 10.59 -6.82 14.20
N PRO A 12 9.80 -7.39 15.14
CA PRO A 12 8.85 -8.44 14.83
C PRO A 12 7.82 -7.98 13.80
N TYR A 13 7.55 -8.82 12.79
CA TYR A 13 6.46 -8.61 11.85
C TYR A 13 5.32 -9.59 12.15
N GLU A 14 4.69 -9.35 13.28
CA GLU A 14 3.58 -10.16 13.76
C GLU A 14 2.32 -9.30 13.86
N ARG A 15 1.14 -9.92 13.62
CA ARG A 15 -0.16 -9.26 13.77
C ARG A 15 -0.25 -7.87 13.11
N PRO A 16 0.10 -7.72 11.81
CA PRO A 16 0.28 -6.42 11.17
C PRO A 16 -0.96 -5.52 11.25
N LEU A 17 -2.17 -6.07 11.22
CA LEU A 17 -3.40 -5.31 11.38
C LEU A 17 -3.55 -4.75 12.80
N THR A 18 -3.27 -5.57 13.82
CA THR A 18 -3.31 -5.12 15.22
C THR A 18 -2.26 -4.05 15.48
N THR A 19 -1.03 -4.31 15.02
CA THR A 19 0.08 -3.35 15.17
C THR A 19 -0.24 -2.02 14.51
N MET A 20 -0.76 -2.04 13.31
CA MET A 20 -1.11 -0.79 12.60
C MET A 20 -2.27 -0.05 13.28
N ARG A 21 -3.30 -0.78 13.73
CA ARG A 21 -4.39 -0.20 14.50
C ARG A 21 -3.88 0.53 15.75
N GLU A 22 -3.09 -0.14 16.57
CA GLU A 22 -2.56 0.41 17.81
C GLU A 22 -1.67 1.64 17.56
N HIS A 23 -0.86 1.61 16.48
CA HIS A 23 -0.06 2.78 16.09
C HIS A 23 -0.92 3.98 15.69
N ILE A 24 -1.99 3.77 14.91
CA ILE A 24 -2.88 4.85 14.49
C ILE A 24 -3.61 5.44 15.72
N GLU A 25 -4.12 4.60 16.60
CA GLU A 25 -4.79 5.03 17.83
C GLU A 25 -3.85 5.85 18.71
N VAL A 26 -2.63 5.38 18.94
CA VAL A 26 -1.60 6.10 19.71
C VAL A 26 -1.23 7.41 19.04
N LEU A 27 -1.04 7.44 17.73
CA LEU A 27 -0.74 8.67 16.99
C LEU A 27 -1.87 9.70 17.12
N ARG A 28 -3.14 9.29 17.04
CA ARG A 28 -4.29 10.18 17.26
C ARG A 28 -4.24 10.80 18.66
N HIS A 29 -3.99 9.98 19.69
CA HIS A 29 -3.84 10.48 21.05
C HIS A 29 -2.67 11.45 21.22
N MET A 30 -1.51 11.14 20.66
CA MET A 30 -0.34 12.02 20.71
C MET A 30 -0.59 13.35 20.00
N LEU A 31 -1.20 13.31 18.82
CA LEU A 31 -1.51 14.48 18.02
C LEU A 31 -2.62 15.37 18.62
N SER A 32 -3.43 14.84 19.54
CA SER A 32 -4.38 15.67 20.31
C SER A 32 -3.69 16.61 21.32
N GLY A 33 -2.38 16.46 21.53
CA GLY A 33 -1.61 17.22 22.52
C GLY A 33 -1.83 16.79 23.99
N GLN A 34 -2.62 15.75 24.20
CA GLN A 34 -2.86 15.17 25.53
C GLN A 34 -1.70 14.26 25.96
N LYS A 35 -1.59 14.04 27.27
CA LYS A 35 -0.66 13.05 27.81
C LYS A 35 -1.16 11.66 27.43
N THR A 36 -0.34 10.93 26.67
CA THR A 36 -0.68 9.62 26.12
C THR A 36 -0.10 8.51 26.98
N SER A 37 -0.96 7.62 27.46
CA SER A 37 -0.59 6.31 27.99
C SER A 37 -1.49 5.29 27.29
N TYR A 38 -0.88 4.23 26.75
CA TYR A 38 -1.56 3.20 25.98
C TYR A 38 -0.93 1.85 26.26
N GLU A 39 -1.74 0.83 26.48
CA GLU A 39 -1.31 -0.54 26.70
C GLU A 39 -2.04 -1.43 25.69
N GLY A 40 -1.37 -1.78 24.60
CA GLY A 40 -1.87 -2.62 23.53
C GLY A 40 -1.28 -4.02 23.56
N LYS A 41 -1.57 -4.79 22.52
CA LYS A 41 -1.02 -6.15 22.34
C LYS A 41 0.36 -6.15 21.71
N THR A 42 0.69 -5.09 20.96
CA THR A 42 1.93 -4.95 20.18
C THR A 42 2.67 -3.65 20.48
N LEU A 43 2.03 -2.70 21.11
CA LEU A 43 2.58 -1.38 21.43
C LEU A 43 2.19 -0.95 22.84
N SER A 44 3.15 -0.46 23.59
CA SER A 44 2.93 0.17 24.90
C SER A 44 3.60 1.53 24.95
N VAL A 45 2.90 2.53 25.46
CA VAL A 45 3.39 3.89 25.64
C VAL A 45 3.03 4.37 27.04
N LYS A 46 4.00 4.94 27.77
CA LYS A 46 3.76 5.47 29.12
C LYS A 46 4.08 6.94 29.19
N ASN A 47 3.09 7.73 29.59
CA ASN A 47 3.26 9.14 29.97
C ASN A 47 3.92 10.01 28.87
N PHE A 48 3.79 9.65 27.61
CA PHE A 48 4.30 10.48 26.51
C PHE A 48 3.48 11.75 26.37
N ARG A 49 4.15 12.87 26.09
CA ARG A 49 3.51 14.13 25.74
C ARG A 49 4.30 14.81 24.65
N LEU A 50 3.60 15.26 23.60
CA LEU A 50 4.22 16.03 22.54
C LEU A 50 4.74 17.36 23.09
N GLY A 51 5.95 17.77 22.73
CA GLY A 51 6.62 18.97 23.27
C GLY A 51 6.01 20.31 22.83
N GLY A 52 5.07 20.27 21.87
CA GLY A 52 4.30 21.43 21.39
C GLY A 52 2.86 21.03 21.10
N LYS A 53 1.97 22.00 21.10
CA LYS A 53 0.58 21.76 20.68
C LYS A 53 0.52 21.79 19.15
N PRO A 54 -0.07 20.77 18.50
CA PRO A 54 -0.29 20.81 17.06
C PRO A 54 -1.12 22.04 16.67
N VAL A 55 -0.77 22.66 15.56
CA VAL A 55 -1.53 23.77 14.99
C VAL A 55 -2.54 23.18 14.01
N GLY A 56 -3.75 22.95 14.49
CA GLY A 56 -4.82 22.33 13.71
C GLY A 56 -4.84 20.80 13.77
N GLU A 57 -5.71 20.20 12.99
CA GLU A 57 -5.81 18.75 12.85
C GLU A 57 -4.72 18.24 11.90
N VAL A 58 -4.06 17.15 12.30
CA VAL A 58 -3.05 16.48 11.46
C VAL A 58 -3.68 15.22 10.88
N PRO A 59 -3.91 15.17 9.55
CA PRO A 59 -4.53 14.01 8.93
C PRO A 59 -3.55 12.82 8.91
N ILE A 60 -4.09 11.63 9.12
CA ILE A 60 -3.34 10.37 9.06
C ILE A 60 -3.76 9.60 7.82
N TYR A 61 -2.81 9.32 6.94
CA TYR A 61 -3.01 8.50 5.74
C TYR A 61 -2.31 7.15 5.90
N LEU A 62 -2.98 6.09 5.47
CA LEU A 62 -2.42 4.74 5.52
C LEU A 62 -2.14 4.19 4.12
N GLY A 63 -0.92 3.73 3.89
CA GLY A 63 -0.58 2.91 2.73
C GLY A 63 -1.20 1.51 2.88
N ALA A 64 -2.13 1.14 2.00
CA ALA A 64 -2.86 -0.11 2.08
C ALA A 64 -3.02 -0.74 0.69
N LEU A 65 -2.98 -2.08 0.62
CA LEU A 65 -3.08 -2.84 -0.63
C LEU A 65 -4.10 -3.98 -0.54
N ASN A 66 -4.27 -4.58 0.63
CA ASN A 66 -5.08 -5.78 0.81
C ASN A 66 -6.32 -5.49 1.67
N PRO A 67 -7.42 -6.24 1.50
CA PRO A 67 -8.72 -5.94 2.11
C PRO A 67 -8.69 -5.57 3.58
N GLY A 68 -8.01 -6.36 4.43
CA GLY A 68 -7.97 -6.09 5.86
C GLY A 68 -7.32 -4.74 6.21
N MET A 69 -6.26 -4.34 5.49
CA MET A 69 -5.58 -3.06 5.72
C MET A 69 -6.38 -1.89 5.11
N LEU A 70 -7.06 -2.11 3.98
CA LEU A 70 -7.97 -1.15 3.36
C LEU A 70 -9.16 -0.84 4.27
N ARG A 71 -9.79 -1.87 4.84
CA ARG A 71 -10.86 -1.69 5.85
C ARG A 71 -10.36 -0.96 7.09
N LEU A 72 -9.15 -1.27 7.55
CA LEU A 72 -8.55 -0.58 8.69
C LEU A 72 -8.32 0.92 8.38
N ALA A 73 -7.86 1.24 7.17
CA ALA A 73 -7.71 2.62 6.72
C ALA A 73 -9.05 3.36 6.75
N GLY A 74 -10.10 2.77 6.17
CA GLY A 74 -11.44 3.33 6.21
C GLY A 74 -11.95 3.58 7.63
N ALA A 75 -11.73 2.62 8.52
CA ALA A 75 -12.19 2.71 9.90
C ALA A 75 -11.48 3.79 10.74
N LEU A 76 -10.19 4.05 10.51
CA LEU A 76 -9.36 4.83 11.46
C LEU A 76 -8.63 6.03 10.86
N CYS A 77 -8.43 6.08 9.54
CA CYS A 77 -7.61 7.11 8.91
C CYS A 77 -8.46 8.21 8.23
N ASP A 78 -7.80 9.30 7.86
CA ASP A 78 -8.42 10.40 7.11
C ASP A 78 -8.31 10.15 5.61
N GLY A 79 -7.39 9.27 5.21
CA GLY A 79 -7.23 8.88 3.83
C GLY A 79 -6.37 7.65 3.65
N ILE A 80 -6.24 7.25 2.38
CA ILE A 80 -5.40 6.12 1.96
C ILE A 80 -4.39 6.55 0.90
N CYS A 81 -3.23 5.89 0.91
CA CYS A 81 -2.23 6.00 -0.14
C CYS A 81 -2.16 4.68 -0.91
N LEU A 82 -2.50 4.72 -2.20
CA LEU A 82 -2.43 3.59 -3.10
C LEU A 82 -1.16 3.66 -3.95
N ASN A 83 -0.55 2.52 -4.19
CA ASN A 83 0.61 2.40 -5.06
C ASN A 83 0.49 1.11 -5.89
N MET A 84 0.74 1.19 -7.19
CA MET A 84 0.67 0.06 -8.11
C MET A 84 -0.73 -0.62 -8.12
N VAL A 85 -1.77 0.17 -8.00
CA VAL A 85 -3.17 -0.27 -8.14
C VAL A 85 -3.66 0.18 -9.51
N PRO A 86 -4.04 -0.75 -10.40
CA PRO A 86 -4.61 -0.44 -11.70
C PRO A 86 -5.93 0.34 -11.58
N GLU A 87 -6.20 1.23 -12.54
CA GLU A 87 -7.46 1.99 -12.59
C GLU A 87 -8.69 1.05 -12.54
N GLY A 88 -8.68 -0.01 -13.31
CA GLY A 88 -9.78 -1.00 -13.32
C GLY A 88 -10.03 -1.72 -11.99
N ALA A 89 -9.05 -1.74 -11.08
CA ALA A 89 -9.19 -2.32 -9.75
C ALA A 89 -9.65 -1.30 -8.68
N LEU A 90 -9.66 -0.01 -8.99
CA LEU A 90 -10.05 1.03 -8.02
C LEU A 90 -11.44 0.82 -7.43
N PRO A 91 -12.48 0.46 -8.19
CA PRO A 91 -13.81 0.23 -7.61
C PRO A 91 -13.79 -0.85 -6.52
N GLN A 92 -13.08 -1.96 -6.76
CA GLN A 92 -12.93 -3.07 -5.80
C GLN A 92 -12.14 -2.64 -4.56
N VAL A 93 -11.04 -1.93 -4.75
CA VAL A 93 -10.17 -1.43 -3.66
C VAL A 93 -10.93 -0.42 -2.78
N LEU A 94 -11.63 0.52 -3.41
CA LEU A 94 -12.39 1.55 -2.70
C LEU A 94 -13.63 0.99 -2.00
N ALA A 95 -14.21 -0.11 -2.49
CA ALA A 95 -15.30 -0.79 -1.81
C ALA A 95 -14.88 -1.29 -0.42
N GLU A 96 -13.65 -1.85 -0.29
CA GLU A 96 -13.13 -2.29 1.01
C GLU A 96 -12.88 -1.13 1.97
N VAL A 97 -12.40 0.01 1.45
CA VAL A 97 -12.19 1.21 2.26
C VAL A 97 -13.52 1.77 2.78
N ARG A 98 -14.52 1.87 1.90
CA ARG A 98 -15.88 2.32 2.25
C ARG A 98 -16.50 1.40 3.29
N ALA A 99 -16.47 0.10 3.07
CA ALA A 99 -17.00 -0.87 4.03
C ALA A 99 -16.34 -0.72 5.42
N GLY A 100 -15.02 -0.49 5.47
CA GLY A 100 -14.34 -0.23 6.74
C GLY A 100 -14.79 1.04 7.44
N ALA A 101 -15.09 2.11 6.69
CA ALA A 101 -15.64 3.35 7.25
C ALA A 101 -17.07 3.15 7.76
N GLU A 102 -17.93 2.53 6.96
CA GLU A 102 -19.32 2.23 7.31
C GLU A 102 -19.42 1.35 8.56
N ASP A 103 -18.63 0.28 8.63
CA ASP A 103 -18.54 -0.62 9.80
C ASP A 103 -18.11 0.14 11.07
N ALA A 104 -17.35 1.21 10.93
CA ALA A 104 -16.93 2.09 12.02
C ALA A 104 -17.88 3.28 12.27
N GLY A 105 -19.02 3.36 11.58
CA GLY A 105 -19.99 4.44 11.69
C GLY A 105 -19.51 5.79 11.16
N ARG A 106 -18.52 5.77 10.22
CA ARG A 106 -17.96 6.98 9.60
C ARG A 106 -18.54 7.19 8.20
N ASP A 107 -18.62 8.44 7.78
CA ASP A 107 -19.00 8.81 6.41
C ASP A 107 -17.83 8.51 5.45
N PRO A 108 -17.98 7.56 4.50
CA PRO A 108 -16.94 7.25 3.54
C PRO A 108 -16.57 8.39 2.60
N SER A 109 -17.46 9.36 2.40
CA SER A 109 -17.23 10.51 1.51
C SER A 109 -16.16 11.47 2.03
N THR A 110 -15.83 11.40 3.32
CA THR A 110 -14.80 12.22 3.95
C THR A 110 -13.38 11.69 3.77
N LEU A 111 -13.23 10.47 3.24
CA LEU A 111 -11.95 9.82 3.06
C LEU A 111 -11.24 10.33 1.81
N GLU A 112 -10.02 10.78 1.98
CA GLU A 112 -9.17 11.16 0.86
C GLU A 112 -8.45 9.94 0.26
N VAL A 113 -8.35 9.94 -1.08
CA VAL A 113 -7.64 8.90 -1.83
C VAL A 113 -6.46 9.52 -2.55
N VAL A 114 -5.27 9.10 -2.19
CA VAL A 114 -4.02 9.47 -2.86
C VAL A 114 -3.53 8.26 -3.64
N ALA A 115 -3.38 8.38 -4.95
CA ALA A 115 -2.84 7.34 -5.81
C ALA A 115 -1.51 7.79 -6.42
N ARG A 116 -0.48 6.97 -6.25
CA ARG A 116 0.80 7.15 -6.93
C ARG A 116 0.72 6.53 -8.31
N LEU A 117 0.79 7.36 -9.34
CA LEU A 117 0.85 6.95 -10.73
C LEU A 117 2.30 6.83 -11.19
N HIS A 118 2.58 5.81 -11.98
CA HIS A 118 3.87 5.60 -12.63
C HIS A 118 3.76 5.94 -14.10
N VAL A 119 4.60 6.86 -14.56
CA VAL A 119 4.62 7.33 -15.94
C VAL A 119 6.02 7.14 -16.50
N VAL A 120 6.13 6.40 -17.59
CA VAL A 120 7.39 6.16 -18.29
C VAL A 120 7.27 6.67 -19.72
N ARG A 121 7.94 7.78 -19.97
CA ARG A 121 8.08 8.26 -21.35
C ARG A 121 9.15 7.45 -22.06
N ALA A 122 8.76 6.75 -23.11
CA ALA A 122 9.65 6.00 -23.99
C ALA A 122 9.12 6.05 -25.42
N ASP A 123 10.02 6.27 -26.38
CA ASP A 123 9.66 6.25 -27.80
C ASP A 123 9.45 4.79 -28.28
N ASP A 124 10.11 3.84 -27.63
CA ASP A 124 9.85 2.40 -27.74
C ASP A 124 9.12 1.88 -26.48
N PRO A 125 7.83 1.48 -26.62
CA PRO A 125 7.07 0.95 -25.49
C PRO A 125 7.69 -0.30 -24.84
N ALA A 126 8.39 -1.15 -25.63
CA ALA A 126 9.02 -2.35 -25.10
C ALA A 126 10.17 -1.98 -24.12
N MET A 127 10.94 -0.95 -24.47
CA MET A 127 11.97 -0.41 -23.57
C MET A 127 11.36 0.16 -22.29
N GLY A 128 10.26 0.89 -22.39
CA GLY A 128 9.53 1.42 -21.26
C GLY A 128 9.02 0.31 -20.33
N ARG A 129 8.41 -0.75 -20.87
CA ARG A 129 7.97 -1.91 -20.07
C ARG A 129 9.14 -2.65 -19.42
N ASN A 130 10.29 -2.75 -20.08
CA ASN A 130 11.48 -3.36 -19.50
C ASN A 130 11.98 -2.56 -18.29
N LEU A 131 11.89 -1.24 -18.32
CA LEU A 131 12.18 -0.40 -17.16
C LEU A 131 11.20 -0.69 -16.01
N ILE A 132 9.90 -0.78 -16.31
CA ILE A 132 8.89 -1.17 -15.32
C ILE A 132 9.21 -2.53 -14.69
N ARG A 133 9.52 -3.56 -15.49
CA ARG A 133 9.91 -4.89 -14.99
C ARG A 133 11.11 -4.81 -14.05
N THR A 134 12.11 -4.01 -14.41
CA THR A 134 13.33 -3.85 -13.60
C THR A 134 13.03 -3.20 -12.25
N VAL A 135 12.23 -2.13 -12.25
CA VAL A 135 11.92 -1.37 -11.04
C VAL A 135 10.91 -2.10 -10.15
N PHE A 136 9.89 -2.71 -10.76
CA PHE A 136 8.75 -3.26 -10.00
C PHE A 136 8.82 -4.77 -9.75
N GLY A 137 9.64 -5.52 -10.45
CA GLY A 137 9.76 -6.96 -10.24
C GLY A 137 10.04 -7.35 -8.78
N ALA A 138 10.94 -6.62 -8.13
CA ALA A 138 11.24 -6.83 -6.71
C ALA A 138 10.04 -6.54 -5.78
N TYR A 139 9.25 -5.49 -6.08
CA TYR A 139 8.02 -5.18 -5.33
C TYR A 139 6.97 -6.26 -5.57
N ALA A 140 6.73 -6.65 -6.82
CA ALA A 140 5.74 -7.65 -7.21
C ALA A 140 5.98 -9.01 -6.53
N ALA A 141 7.23 -9.34 -6.24
CA ALA A 141 7.61 -10.55 -5.52
C ALA A 141 7.36 -10.47 -4.01
N THR A 142 7.16 -9.28 -3.43
CA THR A 142 6.88 -9.19 -1.99
C THR A 142 5.47 -9.71 -1.66
N PRO A 143 5.28 -10.38 -0.51
CA PRO A 143 4.00 -10.99 -0.18
C PRO A 143 2.80 -10.04 -0.22
N GLY A 144 3.00 -8.78 0.17
CA GLY A 144 1.93 -7.77 0.18
C GLY A 144 1.42 -7.43 -1.21
N TYR A 145 2.33 -7.12 -2.14
CA TYR A 145 1.98 -6.83 -3.54
C TYR A 145 1.53 -8.07 -4.29
N ASN A 146 2.19 -9.21 -4.09
CA ASN A 146 1.84 -10.45 -4.76
C ASN A 146 0.38 -10.86 -4.45
N LYS A 147 -0.02 -10.83 -3.17
CA LYS A 147 -1.42 -11.07 -2.78
C LYS A 147 -2.39 -10.03 -3.31
N CYS A 148 -1.97 -8.77 -3.41
CA CYS A 148 -2.79 -7.72 -4.00
C CYS A 148 -3.07 -8.01 -5.47
N PHE A 149 -2.04 -8.36 -6.26
CA PHE A 149 -2.20 -8.69 -7.68
C PHE A 149 -3.10 -9.92 -7.88
N GLU A 150 -2.92 -10.97 -7.07
CA GLU A 150 -3.81 -12.13 -7.08
C GLU A 150 -5.28 -11.73 -6.81
N TRP A 151 -5.51 -10.86 -5.84
CA TRP A 151 -6.85 -10.40 -5.47
C TRP A 151 -7.50 -9.49 -6.52
N ILE A 152 -6.74 -8.72 -7.27
CA ILE A 152 -7.26 -7.75 -8.25
C ILE A 152 -7.24 -8.29 -9.70
N GLY A 153 -7.12 -9.60 -9.92
CA GLY A 153 -7.30 -10.25 -11.22
C GLY A 153 -6.01 -10.49 -11.99
N PHE A 154 -4.86 -10.59 -11.31
CA PHE A 154 -3.56 -10.96 -11.90
C PHE A 154 -3.01 -12.23 -11.23
N GLU A 155 -3.87 -13.26 -11.09
CA GLU A 155 -3.57 -14.49 -10.38
C GLU A 155 -2.42 -15.26 -11.03
N ASP A 156 -2.41 -15.35 -12.36
CA ASP A 156 -1.38 -16.07 -13.11
C ASP A 156 -0.01 -15.40 -12.98
N GLU A 157 0.04 -14.09 -13.14
CA GLU A 157 1.24 -13.30 -12.95
C GLU A 157 1.74 -13.39 -11.49
N ALA A 158 0.86 -13.25 -10.53
CA ALA A 158 1.20 -13.37 -9.12
C ALA A 158 1.77 -14.74 -8.78
N LYS A 159 1.19 -15.82 -9.32
CA LYS A 159 1.68 -17.19 -9.16
C LYS A 159 3.05 -17.37 -9.80
N GLN A 160 3.22 -16.97 -11.06
CA GLN A 160 4.49 -17.07 -11.78
C GLN A 160 5.62 -16.32 -11.07
N ILE A 161 5.36 -15.07 -10.63
CA ILE A 161 6.31 -14.25 -9.88
C ILE A 161 6.70 -14.93 -8.57
N ARG A 162 5.74 -15.45 -7.82
CA ARG A 162 5.97 -16.12 -6.54
C ARG A 162 6.81 -17.38 -6.69
N GLU A 163 6.53 -18.20 -7.70
CA GLU A 163 7.29 -19.43 -7.98
C GLU A 163 8.72 -19.14 -8.43
N ALA A 164 8.91 -18.15 -9.32
CA ALA A 164 10.24 -17.72 -9.76
C ALA A 164 11.05 -17.14 -8.59
N PHE A 165 10.43 -16.32 -7.75
CA PHE A 165 11.08 -15.74 -6.57
C PHE A 165 11.54 -16.81 -5.57
N ALA A 166 10.72 -17.82 -5.31
CA ALA A 166 11.06 -18.94 -4.44
C ALA A 166 12.29 -19.73 -4.97
N LYS A 167 12.48 -19.79 -6.29
CA LYS A 167 13.62 -20.41 -6.97
C LYS A 167 14.82 -19.46 -7.12
N ARG A 168 14.73 -18.21 -6.63
CA ARG A 168 15.71 -17.14 -6.84
C ARG A 168 15.98 -16.83 -8.33
N ASP A 169 15.01 -17.12 -9.18
CA ASP A 169 15.04 -16.85 -10.62
C ASP A 169 14.62 -15.41 -10.90
N ARG A 170 15.61 -14.52 -11.00
CA ARG A 170 15.35 -13.09 -11.28
C ARG A 170 14.76 -12.88 -12.68
N ALA A 171 15.16 -13.68 -13.65
CA ALA A 171 14.63 -13.59 -15.02
C ALA A 171 13.16 -14.03 -15.06
N GLY A 172 12.83 -15.10 -14.36
CA GLY A 172 11.45 -15.57 -14.21
C GLY A 172 10.55 -14.57 -13.46
N VAL A 173 11.07 -13.90 -12.43
CA VAL A 173 10.34 -12.81 -11.75
C VAL A 173 10.04 -11.66 -12.73
N ALA A 174 11.04 -11.24 -13.51
CA ALA A 174 10.84 -10.19 -14.51
C ALA A 174 9.86 -10.61 -15.62
N ALA A 175 9.93 -11.85 -16.08
CA ALA A 175 9.00 -12.42 -17.07
C ALA A 175 7.56 -12.51 -16.53
N GLY A 176 7.38 -12.78 -15.25
CA GLY A 176 6.07 -12.77 -14.59
C GLY A 176 5.42 -11.39 -14.52
N VAL A 177 6.19 -10.30 -14.61
CA VAL A 177 5.65 -8.95 -14.84
C VAL A 177 5.34 -8.81 -16.33
N THR A 178 4.21 -9.38 -16.75
CA THR A 178 3.75 -9.40 -18.15
C THR A 178 3.50 -7.99 -18.69
N ASP A 179 3.34 -7.85 -20.02
CA ASP A 179 2.92 -6.58 -20.64
C ASP A 179 1.58 -6.12 -20.06
N ARG A 180 0.64 -7.05 -19.87
CA ARG A 180 -0.66 -6.77 -19.23
C ARG A 180 -0.52 -6.14 -17.86
N LEU A 181 0.36 -6.67 -17.01
CA LEU A 181 0.59 -6.14 -15.69
C LEU A 181 1.36 -4.80 -15.74
N CYS A 182 2.32 -4.64 -16.67
CA CYS A 182 3.02 -3.36 -16.87
C CYS A 182 2.05 -2.25 -17.25
N ASP A 183 1.21 -2.50 -18.27
CA ASP A 183 0.27 -1.51 -18.82
C ASP A 183 -0.86 -1.18 -17.82
N ALA A 184 -1.16 -2.10 -16.91
CA ALA A 184 -2.11 -1.85 -15.82
C ALA A 184 -1.52 -0.97 -14.69
N MET A 185 -0.22 -1.08 -14.43
CA MET A 185 0.44 -0.36 -13.31
C MET A 185 1.05 0.97 -13.69
N ALA A 186 1.31 1.21 -14.99
CA ALA A 186 2.04 2.38 -15.45
C ALA A 186 1.55 2.85 -16.81
N VAL A 187 1.57 4.14 -17.03
CA VAL A 187 1.42 4.72 -18.38
C VAL A 187 2.79 4.69 -19.06
N VAL A 188 2.91 3.88 -20.09
CA VAL A 188 4.15 3.75 -20.88
C VAL A 188 3.89 4.20 -22.31
N GLY A 189 4.66 5.15 -22.82
CA GLY A 189 4.49 5.59 -24.19
C GLY A 189 5.23 6.87 -24.54
N THR A 190 4.93 7.36 -25.76
CA THR A 190 5.46 8.61 -26.29
C THR A 190 4.95 9.82 -25.49
N ARG A 191 5.49 10.99 -25.81
CA ARG A 191 5.00 12.25 -25.23
C ARG A 191 3.49 12.49 -25.45
N GLU A 192 2.96 12.02 -26.57
CA GLU A 192 1.53 12.16 -26.90
C GLU A 192 0.69 11.24 -26.03
N THR A 193 1.06 9.96 -25.93
CA THR A 193 0.40 8.96 -25.08
C THR A 193 0.35 9.36 -23.60
N VAL A 194 1.42 10.00 -23.10
CA VAL A 194 1.52 10.42 -21.69
C VAL A 194 0.69 11.69 -21.40
N ARG A 195 0.31 12.44 -22.45
CA ARG A 195 -0.50 13.68 -22.32
C ARG A 195 -1.99 13.46 -22.51
N SER A 196 -2.39 12.38 -23.15
CA SER A 196 -3.80 11.98 -23.35
C SER A 196 -4.39 11.40 -22.08
#